data_7f714bfa39308a6b767065a842e8b1b7
#
_entry.id   7f714bfa39308a6b767065a842e8b1b7
#
_cell.length_a   1.000
_cell.length_b   1.000
_cell.length_c   1.000
_cell.angle_alpha   90.00
_cell.angle_beta   90.00
_cell.angle_gamma   90.00
#
_symmetry.space_group_name_H-M   'P 1'
#
loop_
_entity.id
_entity.type
_entity.pdbx_description
1 polymer ?
#
loop_
_entity_poly.entity_id
_entity_poly.type
_entity_poly.pdbx_seq_one_letter_code
_entity_poly.pdbx_strand_id
1 'polypeptide(L)'
;MAGYEYEGKMPFKNVYFTGIVRDKLGRKMSKSLGNSPDPLELIEKYGADGVRMGMMLSAPAGNDILFDDALCEQGRNFNNKIWNAFRLVKGWENGMGTIDIPADAHLAVQWFDQRLDAAAVEVADLFSKYRLSEALMLIYKLFWDEFSSWLLEIVKPAYG
;
A
#
# COMPACT_ATOMS: atom_id res chain seq x y z
N MET A 1 -2.14 -29.79 -16.43
CA MET A 1 -2.22 -31.12 -17.06
C MET A 1 -0.83 -31.66 -17.40
N ALA A 2 -0.03 -31.01 -18.28
CA ALA A 2 1.29 -31.54 -18.64
C ALA A 2 2.22 -31.88 -17.46
N GLY A 3 2.35 -30.95 -16.47
CA GLY A 3 3.18 -31.19 -15.29
C GLY A 3 2.74 -32.41 -14.47
N TYR A 4 1.42 -32.64 -14.37
CA TYR A 4 0.91 -33.81 -13.67
C TYR A 4 1.18 -35.11 -14.44
N GLU A 5 1.04 -35.08 -15.77
CA GLU A 5 1.25 -36.22 -16.62
C GLU A 5 2.71 -36.71 -16.62
N TYR A 6 3.66 -35.77 -16.64
CA TYR A 6 5.10 -36.12 -16.68
C TYR A 6 5.72 -36.33 -15.30
N GLU A 7 5.28 -35.60 -14.28
CA GLU A 7 5.90 -35.60 -12.96
C GLU A 7 5.07 -36.34 -11.89
N GLY A 8 3.84 -36.77 -12.23
CA GLY A 8 2.93 -37.41 -11.28
C GLY A 8 2.53 -36.53 -10.09
N LYS A 9 2.79 -35.23 -10.15
CA LYS A 9 2.54 -34.26 -9.08
C LYS A 9 1.80 -33.04 -9.59
N MET A 10 0.96 -32.45 -8.73
CA MET A 10 0.35 -31.16 -9.06
C MET A 10 1.44 -30.07 -9.09
N PRO A 11 1.55 -29.29 -10.18
CA PRO A 11 2.59 -28.27 -10.34
C PRO A 11 2.39 -27.08 -9.42
N PHE A 12 1.14 -26.83 -8.96
CA PHE A 12 0.80 -25.71 -8.10
C PHE A 12 -0.02 -26.17 -6.90
N LYS A 13 0.35 -25.69 -5.72
CA LYS A 13 -0.41 -25.93 -4.50
C LYS A 13 -1.63 -24.99 -4.40
N ASN A 14 -1.45 -23.75 -4.84
CA ASN A 14 -2.49 -22.71 -4.83
C ASN A 14 -2.58 -22.07 -6.21
N VAL A 15 -3.80 -21.70 -6.61
CA VAL A 15 -4.08 -20.97 -7.84
C VAL A 15 -4.92 -19.75 -7.48
N TYR A 16 -4.42 -18.58 -7.82
CA TYR A 16 -5.11 -17.31 -7.58
C TYR A 16 -5.52 -16.69 -8.92
N PHE A 17 -6.82 -16.48 -9.09
CA PHE A 17 -7.35 -15.83 -10.29
C PHE A 17 -7.46 -14.33 -10.05
N THR A 18 -6.76 -13.55 -10.87
CA THR A 18 -6.90 -12.10 -10.91
C THR A 18 -8.08 -11.69 -11.79
N GLY A 19 -8.69 -10.56 -11.50
CA GLY A 19 -9.71 -9.97 -12.35
C GLY A 19 -9.13 -9.40 -13.67
N ILE A 20 -10.02 -9.11 -14.61
CA ILE A 20 -9.68 -8.45 -15.87
C ILE A 20 -9.70 -6.94 -15.63
N VAL A 21 -8.73 -6.23 -16.21
CA VAL A 21 -8.72 -4.77 -16.17
C VAL A 21 -9.71 -4.23 -17.20
N ARG A 22 -10.64 -3.39 -16.72
CA ARG A 22 -11.67 -2.71 -17.52
C ARG A 22 -11.51 -1.21 -17.42
N ASP A 23 -12.03 -0.50 -18.40
CA ASP A 23 -12.11 0.96 -18.35
C ASP A 23 -13.21 1.44 -17.35
N LYS A 24 -13.28 2.75 -17.14
CA LYS A 24 -14.28 3.37 -16.24
C LYS A 24 -15.74 3.05 -16.60
N LEU A 25 -16.01 2.63 -17.85
CA LEU A 25 -17.33 2.23 -18.32
C LEU A 25 -17.57 0.71 -18.21
N GLY A 26 -16.64 -0.02 -17.61
CA GLY A 26 -16.72 -1.47 -17.44
C GLY A 26 -16.40 -2.26 -18.70
N ARG A 27 -15.92 -1.63 -19.79
CA ARG A 27 -15.55 -2.31 -21.03
C ARG A 27 -14.17 -2.92 -20.91
N LYS A 28 -13.97 -4.08 -21.52
CA LYS A 28 -12.65 -4.70 -21.61
C LYS A 28 -11.67 -3.76 -22.32
N MET A 29 -10.51 -3.54 -21.73
CA MET A 29 -9.47 -2.75 -22.38
C MET A 29 -8.90 -3.46 -23.60
N SER A 30 -8.75 -2.72 -24.70
CA SER A 30 -8.09 -3.19 -25.90
C SER A 30 -7.44 -2.04 -26.66
N LYS A 31 -6.33 -2.35 -27.35
CA LYS A 31 -5.64 -1.37 -28.21
C LYS A 31 -6.54 -0.86 -29.35
N SER A 32 -7.40 -1.73 -29.91
CA SER A 32 -8.32 -1.38 -31.00
C SER A 32 -9.40 -0.40 -30.57
N LEU A 33 -9.79 -0.38 -29.30
CA LEU A 33 -10.77 0.56 -28.75
C LEU A 33 -10.11 1.85 -28.24
N GLY A 34 -8.77 1.93 -28.21
CA GLY A 34 -8.05 3.09 -27.69
C GLY A 34 -8.29 3.36 -26.19
N ASN A 35 -8.85 2.42 -25.45
CA ASN A 35 -9.19 2.55 -24.02
C ASN A 35 -8.18 1.87 -23.09
N SER A 36 -7.03 1.44 -23.62
CA SER A 36 -5.93 0.85 -22.85
C SER A 36 -4.80 1.88 -22.76
N PRO A 37 -4.56 2.48 -21.59
CA PRO A 37 -3.43 3.41 -21.43
C PRO A 37 -2.10 2.66 -21.61
N ASP A 38 -1.08 3.39 -22.08
CA ASP A 38 0.27 2.84 -22.16
C ASP A 38 0.86 2.76 -20.73
N PRO A 39 1.29 1.57 -20.27
CA PRO A 39 1.90 1.43 -18.96
C PRO A 39 3.16 2.28 -18.77
N LEU A 40 3.93 2.54 -19.84
CA LEU A 40 5.13 3.35 -19.76
C LEU A 40 4.78 4.83 -19.51
N GLU A 41 3.75 5.36 -20.17
CA GLU A 41 3.25 6.71 -19.91
C GLU A 41 2.72 6.86 -18.48
N LEU A 42 2.03 5.84 -17.96
CA LEU A 42 1.58 5.84 -16.57
C LEU A 42 2.77 5.84 -15.59
N ILE A 43 3.80 5.05 -15.86
CA ILE A 43 5.01 4.97 -15.03
C ILE A 43 5.77 6.31 -15.08
N GLU A 44 5.87 6.93 -16.23
CA GLU A 44 6.50 8.25 -16.36
C GLU A 44 5.75 9.32 -15.56
N LYS A 45 4.42 9.29 -15.60
CA LYS A 45 3.56 10.28 -14.93
C LYS A 45 3.45 10.08 -13.43
N TYR A 46 3.31 8.83 -12.95
CA TYR A 46 2.97 8.50 -11.58
C TYR A 46 4.07 7.75 -10.81
N GLY A 47 5.13 7.33 -11.50
CA GLY A 47 6.14 6.43 -10.97
C GLY A 47 5.67 4.97 -10.96
N ALA A 48 6.61 4.03 -11.05
CA ALA A 48 6.30 2.60 -11.09
C ALA A 48 5.55 2.15 -9.82
N ASP A 49 5.97 2.60 -8.66
CA ASP A 49 5.34 2.23 -7.39
C ASP A 49 3.96 2.86 -7.22
N GLY A 50 3.73 4.08 -7.75
CA GLY A 50 2.41 4.71 -7.80
C GLY A 50 1.42 3.88 -8.61
N VAL A 51 1.82 3.44 -9.81
CA VAL A 51 1.01 2.56 -10.66
C VAL A 51 0.73 1.22 -9.99
N ARG A 52 1.76 0.56 -9.46
CA ARG A 52 1.61 -0.73 -8.77
C ARG A 52 0.67 -0.64 -7.57
N MET A 53 0.84 0.38 -6.75
CA MET A 53 -0.03 0.59 -5.59
C MET A 53 -1.47 0.87 -6.01
N GLY A 54 -1.69 1.74 -6.99
CA GLY A 54 -3.02 2.04 -7.50
C GLY A 54 -3.73 0.79 -8.02
N MET A 55 -3.03 -0.02 -8.80
CA MET A 55 -3.56 -1.30 -9.30
C MET A 55 -3.91 -2.26 -8.17
N MET A 56 -3.04 -2.40 -7.16
CA MET A 56 -3.27 -3.31 -6.03
C MET A 56 -4.43 -2.87 -5.14
N LEU A 57 -4.60 -1.58 -4.91
CA LEU A 57 -5.74 -1.04 -4.15
C LEU A 57 -7.08 -1.31 -4.82
N SER A 58 -7.10 -1.35 -6.16
CA SER A 58 -8.31 -1.55 -6.96
C SER A 58 -8.58 -3.00 -7.34
N ALA A 59 -7.74 -3.95 -6.92
CA ALA A 59 -7.78 -5.35 -7.33
C ALA A 59 -8.31 -6.28 -6.22
N PRO A 60 -9.60 -6.22 -5.84
CA PRO A 60 -10.16 -7.19 -4.91
C PRO A 60 -10.15 -8.59 -5.53
N ALA A 61 -9.92 -9.61 -4.70
CA ALA A 61 -9.90 -10.99 -5.15
C ALA A 61 -11.20 -11.38 -5.86
N GLY A 62 -11.08 -11.95 -7.06
CA GLY A 62 -12.21 -12.50 -7.83
C GLY A 62 -13.08 -11.48 -8.57
N ASN A 63 -12.79 -10.19 -8.51
CA ASN A 63 -13.52 -9.16 -9.23
C ASN A 63 -12.67 -8.49 -10.32
N ASP A 64 -13.33 -7.97 -11.35
CA ASP A 64 -12.69 -7.16 -12.37
C ASP A 64 -12.22 -5.80 -11.79
N ILE A 65 -11.12 -5.30 -12.32
CA ILE A 65 -10.51 -4.04 -11.92
C ILE A 65 -11.04 -2.93 -12.82
N LEU A 66 -11.75 -1.97 -12.25
CA LEU A 66 -12.10 -0.73 -12.96
C LEU A 66 -10.92 0.24 -12.85
N PHE A 67 -10.16 0.37 -13.93
CA PHE A 67 -8.98 1.20 -13.95
C PHE A 67 -9.36 2.69 -14.04
N ASP A 68 -8.75 3.47 -13.15
CA ASP A 68 -8.78 4.92 -13.13
C ASP A 68 -7.39 5.46 -12.83
N ASP A 69 -6.94 6.45 -13.61
CA ASP A 69 -5.66 7.15 -13.40
C ASP A 69 -5.56 7.75 -11.98
N ALA A 70 -6.69 8.15 -11.40
CA ALA A 70 -6.76 8.65 -10.03
C ALA A 70 -6.21 7.65 -9.00
N LEU A 71 -6.30 6.35 -9.27
CA LEU A 71 -5.73 5.30 -8.42
C LEU A 71 -4.20 5.33 -8.43
N CYS A 72 -3.60 5.57 -9.61
CA CYS A 72 -2.16 5.72 -9.76
C CYS A 72 -1.67 7.01 -9.06
N GLU A 73 -2.44 8.08 -9.15
CA GLU A 73 -2.15 9.32 -8.43
C GLU A 73 -2.23 9.14 -6.91
N GLN A 74 -3.24 8.43 -6.42
CA GLN A 74 -3.35 8.06 -5.00
C GLN A 74 -2.14 7.25 -4.54
N GLY A 75 -1.70 6.27 -5.34
CA GLY A 75 -0.51 5.49 -5.07
C GLY A 75 0.75 6.35 -4.98
N ARG A 76 0.95 7.25 -5.95
CA ARG A 76 2.06 8.22 -5.94
C ARG A 76 2.03 9.11 -4.69
N ASN A 77 0.88 9.64 -4.35
CA ASN A 77 0.72 10.53 -3.19
C ASN A 77 1.02 9.80 -1.88
N PHE A 78 0.63 8.53 -1.77
CA PHE A 78 0.96 7.71 -0.61
C PHE A 78 2.47 7.46 -0.49
N ASN A 79 3.13 7.08 -1.57
CA ASN A 79 4.58 6.86 -1.59
C ASN A 79 5.34 8.15 -1.23
N ASN A 80 4.90 9.30 -1.75
CA ASN A 80 5.44 10.60 -1.38
C ASN A 80 5.22 10.92 0.11
N LYS A 81 4.06 10.56 0.67
CA LYS A 81 3.79 10.76 2.09
C LYS A 81 4.71 9.91 2.97
N ILE A 82 4.97 8.65 2.59
CA ILE A 82 5.94 7.79 3.28
C ILE A 82 7.33 8.44 3.25
N TRP A 83 7.77 8.88 2.07
CA TRP A 83 9.07 9.51 1.92
C TRP A 83 9.21 10.80 2.72
N ASN A 84 8.20 11.65 2.72
CA ASN A 84 8.18 12.89 3.48
C ASN A 84 8.17 12.64 4.99
N ALA A 85 7.41 11.66 5.46
CA ALA A 85 7.43 11.25 6.86
C ALA A 85 8.80 10.72 7.29
N PHE A 86 9.43 9.89 6.45
CA PHE A 86 10.81 9.43 6.68
C PHE A 86 11.78 10.61 6.80
N ARG A 87 11.72 11.56 5.86
CA ARG A 87 12.60 12.75 5.88
C ARG A 87 12.36 13.62 7.12
N LEU A 88 11.10 13.74 7.55
CA LEU A 88 10.72 14.50 8.74
C LEU A 88 11.37 13.88 10.00
N VAL A 89 11.16 12.57 10.20
CA VAL A 89 11.74 11.85 11.35
C VAL A 89 13.27 11.88 11.31
N LYS A 90 13.86 11.69 10.13
CA LYS A 90 15.32 11.76 9.94
C LYS A 90 15.86 13.16 10.22
N GLY A 91 15.09 14.20 9.93
CA GLY A 91 15.43 15.60 10.28
C GLY A 91 15.49 15.84 11.79
N TRP A 92 14.63 15.18 12.55
CA TRP A 92 14.64 15.29 14.01
C TRP A 92 15.89 14.66 14.65
N GLU A 93 16.45 13.61 14.07
CA GLU A 93 17.68 12.95 14.54
C GLU A 93 18.85 13.93 14.73
N ASN A 94 18.96 14.92 13.85
CA ASN A 94 20.04 15.90 13.89
C ASN A 94 19.95 16.90 15.08
N GLY A 95 18.79 16.96 15.73
CA GLY A 95 18.53 17.81 16.89
C GLY A 95 18.42 17.07 18.23
N MET A 96 18.60 15.74 18.20
CA MET A 96 18.52 14.91 19.41
C MET A 96 19.71 15.15 20.34
N GLY A 97 19.50 16.04 21.33
CA GLY A 97 20.29 16.09 22.54
C GLY A 97 19.73 15.15 23.61
N THR A 98 20.25 15.19 24.81
CA THR A 98 19.68 14.54 26.02
C THR A 98 18.44 15.30 26.48
N ILE A 99 17.34 15.20 25.74
CA ILE A 99 16.07 15.80 26.11
C ILE A 99 15.23 14.71 26.75
N ASP A 100 14.68 14.98 27.93
CA ASP A 100 13.67 14.12 28.55
C ASP A 100 12.46 14.03 27.64
N ILE A 101 12.07 12.81 27.28
CA ILE A 101 10.90 12.56 26.43
C ILE A 101 9.64 12.84 27.26
N PRO A 102 8.74 13.73 26.82
CA PRO A 102 7.49 13.99 27.53
C PRO A 102 6.68 12.70 27.76
N ALA A 103 5.97 12.64 28.90
CA ALA A 103 5.17 11.44 29.25
C ALA A 103 4.05 11.13 28.26
N ASP A 104 3.46 12.15 27.65
CA ASP A 104 2.45 12.02 26.59
C ASP A 104 3.03 11.45 25.31
N ALA A 105 4.27 11.80 24.94
CA ALA A 105 4.98 11.19 23.80
C ALA A 105 5.26 9.71 24.04
N HIS A 106 5.65 9.31 25.27
CA HIS A 106 5.79 7.89 25.62
C HIS A 106 4.47 7.12 25.45
N LEU A 107 3.37 7.69 25.93
CA LEU A 107 2.04 7.08 25.81
C LEU A 107 1.64 6.93 24.34
N ALA A 108 1.89 7.95 23.51
CA ALA A 108 1.60 7.91 22.09
C ALA A 108 2.39 6.82 21.34
N VAL A 109 3.68 6.68 21.66
CA VAL A 109 4.52 5.61 21.08
C VAL A 109 4.01 4.25 21.51
N GLN A 110 3.72 4.02 22.80
CA GLN A 110 3.17 2.75 23.28
C GLN A 110 1.82 2.40 22.63
N TRP A 111 0.96 3.39 22.46
CA TRP A 111 -0.30 3.21 21.76
C TRP A 111 -0.06 2.77 20.30
N PHE A 112 0.85 3.44 19.60
CA PHE A 112 1.13 3.12 18.20
C PHE A 112 1.81 1.75 18.04
N ASP A 113 2.70 1.36 18.94
CA ASP A 113 3.32 0.03 18.94
C ASP A 113 2.25 -1.08 19.02
N GLN A 114 1.27 -0.92 19.91
CA GLN A 114 0.16 -1.89 20.01
C GLN A 114 -0.69 -1.92 18.74
N ARG A 115 -0.92 -0.76 18.10
CA ARG A 115 -1.63 -0.67 16.82
C ARG A 115 -0.86 -1.35 15.69
N LEU A 116 0.46 -1.16 15.67
CA LEU A 116 1.36 -1.77 14.68
C LEU A 116 1.39 -3.29 14.83
N ASP A 117 1.50 -3.80 16.05
CA ASP A 117 1.47 -5.24 16.33
C ASP A 117 0.14 -5.87 15.90
N ALA A 118 -0.97 -5.25 16.25
CA ALA A 118 -2.30 -5.71 15.84
C ALA A 118 -2.45 -5.71 14.30
N ALA A 119 -1.99 -4.65 13.63
CA ALA A 119 -2.02 -4.55 12.19
C ALA A 119 -1.12 -5.60 11.52
N ALA A 120 0.06 -5.90 12.08
CA ALA A 120 0.96 -6.93 11.56
C ALA A 120 0.29 -8.33 11.57
N VAL A 121 -0.43 -8.66 12.64
CA VAL A 121 -1.18 -9.92 12.75
C VAL A 121 -2.30 -9.96 11.70
N GLU A 122 -3.07 -8.90 11.55
CA GLU A 122 -4.17 -8.82 10.58
C GLU A 122 -3.65 -8.88 9.14
N VAL A 123 -2.56 -8.18 8.83
CA VAL A 123 -1.90 -8.25 7.52
C VAL A 123 -1.45 -9.67 7.21
N ALA A 124 -0.83 -10.37 8.16
CA ALA A 124 -0.41 -11.76 7.98
C ALA A 124 -1.61 -12.69 7.69
N ASP A 125 -2.73 -12.51 8.38
CA ASP A 125 -3.97 -13.24 8.13
C ASP A 125 -4.52 -12.96 6.73
N LEU A 126 -4.61 -11.68 6.33
CA LEU A 126 -5.07 -11.28 5.01
C LEU A 126 -4.18 -11.84 3.89
N PHE A 127 -2.85 -11.82 4.07
CA PHE A 127 -1.91 -12.44 3.12
C PHE A 127 -2.11 -13.96 3.03
N SER A 128 -2.36 -14.64 4.14
CA SER A 128 -2.62 -16.09 4.13
C SER A 128 -3.87 -16.45 3.33
N LYS A 129 -4.82 -15.52 3.24
CA LYS A 129 -6.09 -15.63 2.49
C LYS A 129 -6.02 -15.03 1.08
N TYR A 130 -4.86 -14.56 0.64
CA TYR A 130 -4.66 -13.84 -0.64
C TYR A 130 -5.51 -12.56 -0.80
N ARG A 131 -5.90 -11.92 0.32
CA ARG A 131 -6.68 -10.66 0.32
C ARG A 131 -5.74 -9.44 0.28
N LEU A 132 -4.99 -9.33 -0.82
CA LEU A 132 -3.87 -8.39 -0.92
C LEU A 132 -4.31 -6.92 -0.92
N SER A 133 -5.43 -6.59 -1.57
CA SER A 133 -5.96 -5.21 -1.60
C SER A 133 -6.36 -4.73 -0.21
N GLU A 134 -6.94 -5.62 0.59
CA GLU A 134 -7.38 -5.32 1.95
C GLU A 134 -6.18 -5.15 2.88
N ALA A 135 -5.17 -6.01 2.75
CA ALA A 135 -3.91 -5.86 3.48
C ALA A 135 -3.24 -4.52 3.16
N LEU A 136 -3.20 -4.13 1.88
CA LEU A 136 -2.63 -2.86 1.46
C LEU A 136 -3.47 -1.66 1.97
N MET A 137 -4.79 -1.76 1.97
CA MET A 137 -5.68 -0.72 2.50
C MET A 137 -5.53 -0.56 4.01
N LEU A 138 -5.30 -1.65 4.75
CA LEU A 138 -5.04 -1.60 6.19
C LEU A 138 -3.73 -0.85 6.46
N ILE A 139 -2.65 -1.18 5.74
CA ILE A 139 -1.36 -0.49 5.84
C ILE A 139 -1.51 0.99 5.45
N TYR A 140 -2.27 1.28 4.39
CA TYR A 140 -2.55 2.64 3.96
C TYR A 140 -3.19 3.47 5.10
N LYS A 141 -4.24 2.95 5.73
CA LYS A 141 -4.95 3.63 6.81
C LYS A 141 -4.07 3.78 8.06
N LEU A 142 -3.39 2.73 8.47
CA LEU A 142 -2.47 2.77 9.61
C LEU A 142 -1.42 3.85 9.43
N PHE A 143 -0.80 3.90 8.24
CA PHE A 143 0.24 4.89 7.97
C PHE A 143 -0.33 6.31 7.80
N TRP A 144 -1.40 6.45 7.02
CA TRP A 144 -1.93 7.78 6.69
C TRP A 144 -2.62 8.42 7.89
N ASP A 145 -3.54 7.69 8.51
CA ASP A 145 -4.41 8.23 9.54
C ASP A 145 -3.74 8.18 10.92
N GLU A 146 -3.19 7.03 11.31
CA GLU A 146 -2.70 6.83 12.68
C GLU A 146 -1.24 7.31 12.83
N PHE A 147 -0.33 6.87 11.97
CA PHE A 147 1.08 7.26 12.05
C PHE A 147 1.29 8.72 11.69
N SER A 148 0.89 9.12 10.47
CA SER A 148 1.20 10.47 9.98
C SER A 148 0.34 11.55 10.59
N SER A 149 -0.96 11.29 10.81
CA SER A 149 -1.89 12.33 11.27
C SER A 149 -1.96 12.44 12.79
N TRP A 150 -1.63 11.37 13.51
CA TRP A 150 -1.65 11.39 14.98
C TRP A 150 -0.27 11.27 15.59
N LEU A 151 0.42 10.12 15.41
CA LEU A 151 1.68 9.89 16.11
C LEU A 151 2.70 10.98 15.83
N LEU A 152 2.95 11.30 14.56
CA LEU A 152 3.97 12.29 14.20
C LEU A 152 3.66 13.69 14.76
N GLU A 153 2.40 14.06 14.88
CA GLU A 153 2.02 15.36 15.45
C GLU A 153 2.17 15.38 16.98
N ILE A 154 1.89 14.26 17.66
CA ILE A 154 2.03 14.18 19.12
C ILE A 154 3.50 14.15 19.54
N VAL A 155 4.34 13.38 18.82
CA VAL A 155 5.77 13.24 19.17
C VAL A 155 6.65 14.31 18.55
N LYS A 156 6.09 15.24 17.81
CA LYS A 156 6.80 16.33 17.15
C LYS A 156 7.58 17.16 18.17
N PRO A 157 8.88 17.39 17.97
CA PRO A 157 9.67 18.24 18.85
C PRO A 157 9.06 19.66 18.91
N ALA A 158 9.03 20.24 20.10
CA ALA A 158 8.70 21.64 20.24
C ALA A 158 9.76 22.49 19.52
N TYR A 159 9.34 23.35 18.63
CA TYR A 159 10.24 24.34 18.05
C TYR A 159 10.55 25.37 19.13
N GLY A 160 11.80 25.34 19.61
CA GLY A 160 12.35 26.38 20.49
C GLY A 160 12.84 27.58 19.72
#